data_dc8712ea8d805a5af6dc6c10842e5b92
#
_entry.id   dc8712ea8d805a5af6dc6c10842e5b92
#
_cell.length_a   1.000
_cell.length_b   1.000
_cell.length_c   1.000
_cell.angle_alpha   90.00
_cell.angle_beta   90.00
_cell.angle_gamma   90.00
#
_symmetry.space_group_name_H-M   'P 1'
#
loop_
_entity.id
_entity.type
_entity.pdbx_description
1 polymer ?
#
loop_
_entity_poly.entity_id
_entity_poly.type
_entity_poly.pdbx_seq_one_letter_code
_entity_poly.pdbx_strand_id
1 'polypeptide(L)'
;MSARFNVRVYGIVINDHREVLLSYERRNGFEFTKFPGGGVMLGEGIQEALHREFMEELGVQIESSTFFYVNDYFQASAFNQTDQLISFYYKVTLDLNNINTELTKLPLDSADSSDFERVAWVPLNVLSEQSVTFPID
;
A
#
# COMPACT_ATOMS: atom_id res chain seq x y z
N MET A 1 -8.22 -8.36 23.95
CA MET A 1 -7.65 -8.64 22.63
C MET A 1 -6.20 -9.00 22.74
N SER A 2 -5.81 -10.03 22.02
CA SER A 2 -4.42 -10.49 22.04
C SER A 2 -3.56 -9.61 21.19
N ALA A 3 -2.34 -9.36 21.64
CA ALA A 3 -1.33 -8.76 20.82
C ALA A 3 -0.89 -9.76 19.74
N ARG A 4 -0.56 -9.28 18.55
CA ARG A 4 -0.11 -10.14 17.45
C ARG A 4 0.82 -9.36 16.55
N PHE A 5 1.59 -10.11 15.75
CA PHE A 5 2.30 -9.52 14.63
C PHE A 5 1.34 -9.33 13.47
N ASN A 6 1.37 -8.17 12.89
CA ASN A 6 0.63 -7.87 11.68
C ASN A 6 1.65 -7.65 10.57
N VAL A 7 1.78 -8.66 9.70
CA VAL A 7 2.76 -8.62 8.61
C VAL A 7 2.13 -7.96 7.41
N ARG A 8 2.84 -6.96 6.85
CA ARG A 8 2.35 -6.16 5.75
C ARG A 8 3.36 -6.16 4.62
N VAL A 9 2.87 -5.90 3.40
CA VAL A 9 3.75 -5.78 2.23
C VAL A 9 3.26 -4.66 1.32
N TYR A 10 4.18 -3.86 0.81
CA TYR A 10 3.89 -2.70 -0.03
C TYR A 10 4.81 -2.67 -1.22
N GLY A 11 4.31 -2.09 -2.33
CA GLY A 11 5.10 -1.94 -3.53
C GLY A 11 5.39 -0.47 -3.83
N ILE A 12 6.64 -0.20 -4.19
CA ILE A 12 7.09 1.12 -4.63
C ILE A 12 7.22 1.07 -6.14
N VAL A 13 6.33 1.79 -6.84
CA VAL A 13 6.28 1.84 -8.30
C VAL A 13 6.65 3.23 -8.73
N ILE A 14 7.71 3.35 -9.54
CA ILE A 14 8.17 4.64 -10.05
C ILE A 14 8.11 4.58 -11.57
N ASN A 15 7.47 5.58 -12.18
CA ASN A 15 7.35 5.65 -13.64
C ASN A 15 8.50 6.45 -14.26
N ASP A 16 8.49 6.57 -15.60
CA ASP A 16 9.53 7.26 -16.33
C ASP A 16 9.52 8.77 -16.13
N HIS A 17 8.47 9.31 -15.54
CA HIS A 17 8.34 10.73 -15.23
C HIS A 17 8.80 11.05 -13.80
N ARG A 18 9.45 10.11 -13.12
CA ARG A 18 9.92 10.24 -11.75
C ARG A 18 8.78 10.53 -10.78
N GLU A 19 7.70 9.79 -10.95
CA GLU A 19 6.55 9.83 -10.07
C GLU A 19 6.37 8.47 -9.41
N VAL A 20 5.90 8.48 -8.16
CA VAL A 20 5.62 7.26 -7.41
C VAL A 20 4.12 7.08 -7.25
N LEU A 21 3.68 5.84 -7.30
CA LEU A 21 2.27 5.50 -7.16
C LEU A 21 1.89 5.44 -5.68
N LEU A 22 0.90 6.22 -5.28
CA LEU A 22 0.37 6.22 -3.92
C LEU A 22 -1.12 5.90 -3.93
N SER A 23 -1.57 5.30 -2.84
CA SER A 23 -2.97 4.98 -2.60
C SER A 23 -3.53 5.94 -1.54
N TYR A 24 -4.65 6.54 -1.84
CA TYR A 24 -5.40 7.41 -0.93
C TYR A 24 -6.66 6.70 -0.52
N GLU A 25 -6.89 6.56 0.78
CA GLU A 25 -8.03 5.81 1.27
C GLU A 25 -8.76 6.58 2.36
N ARG A 26 -10.05 6.34 2.42
CA ARG A 26 -10.88 6.78 3.53
C ARG A 26 -11.67 5.56 4.01
N ARG A 27 -11.49 5.23 5.28
CA ARG A 27 -12.19 4.10 5.92
C ARG A 27 -12.77 4.55 7.25
N ASN A 28 -14.08 4.43 7.39
CA ASN A 28 -14.79 4.83 8.61
C ASN A 28 -14.47 6.25 9.00
N GLY A 29 -14.38 7.15 8.03
CA GLY A 29 -14.08 8.56 8.24
C GLY A 29 -12.61 8.89 8.43
N PHE A 30 -11.72 7.90 8.51
CA PHE A 30 -10.29 8.12 8.68
C PHE A 30 -9.60 8.09 7.31
N GLU A 31 -8.93 9.19 6.95
CA GLU A 31 -8.22 9.31 5.67
C GLU A 31 -6.73 9.08 5.86
N PHE A 32 -6.15 8.33 4.94
CA PHE A 32 -4.72 8.05 4.99
C PHE A 32 -4.17 7.77 3.59
N THR A 33 -2.86 7.91 3.49
CA THR A 33 -2.12 7.71 2.24
C THR A 33 -1.04 6.67 2.49
N LYS A 34 -0.89 5.73 1.56
CA LYS A 34 0.11 4.66 1.68
C LYS A 34 0.57 4.23 0.29
N PHE A 35 1.66 3.45 0.25
CA PHE A 35 1.99 2.72 -0.97
C PHE A 35 0.96 1.62 -1.19
N PRO A 36 0.73 1.22 -2.45
CA PRO A 36 -0.15 0.08 -2.71
C PRO A 36 0.35 -1.18 -2.01
N GLY A 37 -0.57 -1.93 -1.44
CA GLY A 37 -0.26 -3.14 -0.69
C GLY A 37 -1.18 -3.32 0.48
N GLY A 38 -0.83 -4.26 1.35
CA GLY A 38 -1.66 -4.54 2.51
C GLY A 38 -1.16 -5.70 3.34
N GLY A 39 -2.08 -6.32 4.07
CA GLY A 39 -1.76 -7.40 4.99
C GLY A 39 -1.45 -8.71 4.31
N VAL A 40 -0.49 -9.43 4.87
CA VAL A 40 -0.16 -10.79 4.44
C VAL A 40 -1.07 -11.74 5.23
N MET A 41 -1.72 -12.65 4.53
CA MET A 41 -2.60 -13.62 5.16
C MET A 41 -1.84 -14.90 5.49
N LEU A 42 -2.34 -15.62 6.47
CA LEU A 42 -1.82 -16.96 6.74
C LEU A 42 -1.97 -17.81 5.48
N GLY A 43 -0.92 -18.54 5.16
CA GLY A 43 -0.92 -19.41 3.99
C GLY A 43 -0.38 -18.78 2.72
N GLU A 44 -0.08 -17.49 2.72
CA GLU A 44 0.56 -16.87 1.56
C GLU A 44 1.94 -16.34 1.92
N GLY A 45 2.83 -16.39 0.94
CA GLY A 45 4.15 -15.78 1.09
C GLY A 45 4.07 -14.26 0.93
N ILE A 46 5.16 -13.58 1.27
CA ILE A 46 5.19 -12.11 1.22
C ILE A 46 4.93 -11.62 -0.21
N GLN A 47 5.60 -12.20 -1.21
CA GLN A 47 5.41 -11.76 -2.59
C GLN A 47 4.04 -12.18 -3.15
N GLU A 48 3.53 -13.32 -2.71
CA GLU A 48 2.18 -13.72 -3.10
C GLU A 48 1.14 -12.71 -2.62
N ALA A 49 1.30 -12.24 -1.38
CA ALA A 49 0.43 -11.20 -0.85
C ALA A 49 0.55 -9.90 -1.65
N LEU A 50 1.77 -9.52 -2.03
CA LEU A 50 1.99 -8.32 -2.83
C LEU A 50 1.27 -8.41 -4.17
N HIS A 51 1.38 -9.56 -4.86
CA HIS A 51 0.71 -9.78 -6.13
C HIS A 51 -0.81 -9.71 -5.97
N ARG A 52 -1.34 -10.33 -4.91
CA ARG A 52 -2.77 -10.32 -4.64
C ARG A 52 -3.27 -8.90 -4.38
N GLU A 53 -2.56 -8.14 -3.55
CA GLU A 53 -2.96 -6.76 -3.23
C GLU A 53 -2.94 -5.86 -4.46
N PHE A 54 -1.93 -6.02 -5.33
CA PHE A 54 -1.88 -5.22 -6.56
C PHE A 54 -3.03 -5.57 -7.50
N MET A 55 -3.41 -6.84 -7.55
CA MET A 55 -4.57 -7.24 -8.36
C MET A 55 -5.86 -6.66 -7.79
N GLU A 56 -6.02 -6.69 -6.46
CA GLU A 56 -7.22 -6.16 -5.80
C GLU A 56 -7.32 -4.65 -5.92
N GLU A 57 -6.21 -3.93 -5.75
CA GLU A 57 -6.24 -2.46 -5.71
C GLU A 57 -6.11 -1.83 -7.09
N LEU A 58 -5.34 -2.42 -7.98
CA LEU A 58 -5.01 -1.82 -9.27
C LEU A 58 -5.50 -2.63 -10.47
N GLY A 59 -5.87 -3.89 -10.25
CA GLY A 59 -6.27 -4.75 -11.36
C GLY A 59 -5.13 -5.12 -12.29
N VAL A 60 -3.89 -5.10 -11.81
CA VAL A 60 -2.71 -5.35 -12.64
C VAL A 60 -1.84 -6.43 -12.05
N GLN A 61 -1.08 -7.09 -12.93
CA GLN A 61 -0.09 -8.07 -12.52
C GLN A 61 1.28 -7.40 -12.42
N ILE A 62 2.05 -7.81 -11.43
CA ILE A 62 3.41 -7.34 -11.24
C ILE A 62 4.32 -8.06 -12.23
N GLU A 63 5.13 -7.32 -12.98
CA GLU A 63 6.11 -7.91 -13.88
C GLU A 63 7.33 -8.40 -13.13
N SER A 64 7.84 -7.59 -12.22
CA SER A 64 8.97 -7.98 -11.39
C SER A 64 8.93 -7.23 -10.08
N SER A 65 9.54 -7.81 -9.06
CA SER A 65 9.65 -7.17 -7.75
C SER A 65 11.00 -7.53 -7.14
N THR A 66 11.58 -6.56 -6.44
CA THR A 66 12.87 -6.70 -5.78
C THR A 66 12.74 -6.19 -4.37
N PHE A 67 13.19 -6.98 -3.40
CA PHE A 67 13.14 -6.56 -2.00
C PHE A 67 13.91 -5.25 -1.82
N PHE A 68 13.31 -4.35 -1.05
CA PHE A 68 13.91 -3.03 -0.79
C PHE A 68 14.17 -2.81 0.70
N TYR A 69 13.17 -3.05 1.57
CA TYR A 69 13.28 -2.68 2.97
C TYR A 69 12.27 -3.42 3.83
N VAL A 70 12.65 -3.68 5.07
CA VAL A 70 11.73 -4.14 6.12
C VAL A 70 12.09 -3.38 7.40
N ASN A 71 11.09 -2.96 8.15
CA ASN A 71 11.38 -2.27 9.41
C ASN A 71 11.98 -3.25 10.42
N ASP A 72 13.07 -2.86 11.04
CA ASP A 72 13.73 -3.67 12.07
C ASP A 72 13.58 -3.07 13.46
N TYR A 73 12.66 -2.14 13.62
CA TYR A 73 12.34 -1.49 14.88
C TYR A 73 10.86 -1.70 15.20
N PHE A 74 10.50 -1.48 16.45
CA PHE A 74 9.11 -1.64 16.87
C PHE A 74 8.21 -0.57 16.25
N GLN A 75 7.08 -1.02 15.68
CA GLN A 75 6.07 -0.13 15.13
C GLN A 75 4.70 -0.70 15.47
N ALA A 76 3.91 0.07 16.24
CA ALA A 76 2.53 -0.32 16.52
C ALA A 76 1.62 0.11 15.37
N SER A 77 0.55 -0.65 15.15
CA SER A 77 -0.45 -0.29 14.15
C SER A 77 -1.24 0.93 14.60
N ALA A 78 -1.47 1.86 13.68
CA ALA A 78 -2.33 3.02 13.95
C ALA A 78 -3.81 2.62 14.10
N PHE A 79 -4.20 1.48 13.54
CA PHE A 79 -5.59 1.02 13.58
C PHE A 79 -5.87 0.10 14.76
N ASN A 80 -4.87 -0.63 15.22
CA ASN A 80 -4.99 -1.55 16.33
C ASN A 80 -3.69 -1.54 17.11
N GLN A 81 -3.65 -0.80 18.20
CA GLN A 81 -2.41 -0.57 18.95
C GLN A 81 -1.84 -1.83 19.58
N THR A 82 -2.61 -2.92 19.65
CA THR A 82 -2.09 -4.20 20.14
C THR A 82 -1.35 -4.97 19.06
N ASP A 83 -1.46 -4.55 17.79
CA ASP A 83 -0.72 -5.18 16.70
C ASP A 83 0.67 -4.54 16.58
N GLN A 84 1.66 -5.40 16.39
CA GLN A 84 3.02 -4.97 16.06
C GLN A 84 3.24 -5.19 14.58
N LEU A 85 3.60 -4.12 13.86
CA LEU A 85 3.77 -4.17 12.41
C LEU A 85 5.14 -4.66 12.01
N ILE A 86 5.17 -5.56 11.03
CA ILE A 86 6.37 -5.92 10.27
C ILE A 86 6.01 -5.66 8.82
N SER A 87 6.61 -4.63 8.23
CA SER A 87 6.23 -4.17 6.90
C SER A 87 7.38 -4.35 5.92
N PHE A 88 7.11 -5.09 4.85
CA PHE A 88 8.05 -5.36 3.77
C PHE A 88 7.77 -4.41 2.62
N TYR A 89 8.81 -3.85 2.04
CA TYR A 89 8.71 -2.95 0.89
C TYR A 89 9.50 -3.54 -0.26
N TYR A 90 8.86 -3.58 -1.43
CA TYR A 90 9.46 -4.08 -2.66
C TYR A 90 9.46 -2.98 -3.71
N LYS A 91 10.51 -2.90 -4.51
CA LYS A 91 10.46 -2.11 -5.74
C LYS A 91 9.77 -2.94 -6.78
N VAL A 92 8.74 -2.37 -7.42
CA VAL A 92 7.83 -3.12 -8.28
C VAL A 92 7.84 -2.51 -9.67
N THR A 93 7.95 -3.38 -10.68
CA THR A 93 7.81 -3.00 -12.08
C THR A 93 6.46 -3.51 -12.60
N LEU A 94 5.71 -2.63 -13.22
CA LEU A 94 4.41 -2.93 -13.82
C LEU A 94 4.46 -2.62 -15.31
N ASP A 95 3.52 -3.22 -16.06
CA ASP A 95 3.25 -2.77 -17.41
C ASP A 95 2.42 -1.49 -17.31
N LEU A 96 3.09 -0.35 -17.41
CA LEU A 96 2.46 0.96 -17.19
C LEU A 96 1.43 1.31 -18.24
N ASN A 97 1.41 0.61 -19.38
CA ASN A 97 0.39 0.81 -20.40
C ASN A 97 -0.97 0.28 -19.97
N ASN A 98 -1.00 -0.60 -18.98
CA ASN A 98 -2.23 -1.21 -18.49
C ASN A 98 -2.74 -0.57 -17.21
N ILE A 99 -2.07 0.45 -16.71
CA ILE A 99 -2.50 1.15 -15.51
C ILE A 99 -3.35 2.35 -15.90
N ASN A 100 -4.55 2.39 -15.36
CA ASN A 100 -5.41 3.54 -15.48
C ASN A 100 -5.48 4.24 -14.12
N THR A 101 -4.71 5.30 -13.96
CA THR A 101 -4.66 6.05 -12.70
C THR A 101 -5.88 6.93 -12.48
N GLU A 102 -6.78 6.99 -13.43
CA GLU A 102 -8.07 7.66 -13.25
C GLU A 102 -9.10 6.73 -12.62
N LEU A 103 -8.80 5.47 -12.53
CA LEU A 103 -9.61 4.51 -11.85
C LEU A 103 -9.56 4.67 -10.36
N THR A 104 -9.84 5.79 -9.92
CA THR A 104 -9.30 5.93 -8.61
C THR A 104 -10.31 6.03 -7.52
N LYS A 105 -11.57 6.03 -7.84
CA LYS A 105 -12.58 6.03 -6.81
C LYS A 105 -13.41 4.78 -6.92
N LEU A 106 -12.96 3.76 -6.20
CA LEU A 106 -13.80 2.59 -6.00
C LEU A 106 -14.46 2.75 -4.65
N PRO A 107 -15.80 2.78 -4.59
CA PRO A 107 -16.45 2.77 -3.30
C PRO A 107 -16.04 1.52 -2.53
N LEU A 108 -15.65 1.70 -1.28
CA LEU A 108 -15.32 0.56 -0.45
C LEU A 108 -16.61 -0.02 0.12
N ASP A 109 -16.61 -1.34 0.27
CA ASP A 109 -17.72 -2.04 0.89
C ASP A 109 -17.61 -1.87 2.41
N SER A 110 -18.15 -0.77 2.89
CA SER A 110 -18.11 -0.44 4.30
C SER A 110 -19.42 0.20 4.73
N ALA A 111 -19.56 0.40 6.03
CA ALA A 111 -20.74 1.01 6.61
C ALA A 111 -20.83 2.51 6.28
N ASP A 112 -19.72 3.14 5.97
CA ASP A 112 -19.67 4.56 5.64
C ASP A 112 -19.62 4.73 4.13
N SER A 113 -20.70 5.22 3.54
CA SER A 113 -20.81 5.37 2.09
C SER A 113 -19.86 6.43 1.54
N SER A 114 -19.23 7.24 2.37
CA SER A 114 -18.23 8.22 1.93
C SER A 114 -16.83 7.63 1.85
N ASP A 115 -16.64 6.38 2.27
CA ASP A 115 -15.35 5.71 2.17
C ASP A 115 -14.96 5.52 0.71
N PHE A 116 -13.68 5.64 0.44
CA PHE A 116 -13.16 5.48 -0.92
C PHE A 116 -11.73 4.97 -0.90
N GLU A 117 -11.30 4.50 -2.05
CA GLU A 117 -9.92 4.16 -2.32
C GLU A 117 -9.58 4.64 -3.73
N ARG A 118 -8.45 5.32 -3.87
CA ARG A 118 -7.98 5.77 -5.18
C ARG A 118 -6.46 5.76 -5.21
N VAL A 119 -5.91 5.69 -6.41
CA VAL A 119 -4.46 5.76 -6.60
C VAL A 119 -4.12 6.94 -7.49
N ALA A 120 -2.93 7.49 -7.30
CA ALA A 120 -2.44 8.60 -8.10
C ALA A 120 -0.92 8.59 -8.14
N TRP A 121 -0.39 9.17 -9.21
CA TRP A 121 1.05 9.40 -9.34
C TRP A 121 1.43 10.70 -8.65
N VAL A 122 2.48 10.64 -7.85
CA VAL A 122 2.98 11.80 -7.09
C VAL A 122 4.44 12.03 -7.47
N PRO A 123 4.79 13.25 -7.91
CA PRO A 123 6.19 13.53 -8.27
C PRO A 123 7.14 13.29 -7.09
N LEU A 124 8.27 12.66 -7.37
CA LEU A 124 9.25 12.34 -6.32
C LEU A 124 9.80 13.61 -5.65
N ASN A 125 9.91 14.70 -6.40
CA ASN A 125 10.47 15.93 -5.86
C ASN A 125 9.55 16.63 -4.85
N VAL A 126 8.29 16.21 -4.75
CA VAL A 126 7.37 16.75 -3.73
C VAL A 126 7.04 15.71 -2.66
N LEU A 127 7.60 14.49 -2.79
CA LEU A 127 7.39 13.43 -1.81
C LEU A 127 8.17 13.74 -0.54
N SER A 128 7.53 13.59 0.61
CA SER A 128 8.16 13.80 1.90
C SER A 128 7.55 12.81 2.89
N GLU A 129 8.07 12.80 4.13
CA GLU A 129 7.50 11.97 5.19
C GLU A 129 6.02 12.25 5.41
N GLN A 130 5.56 13.44 5.08
CA GLN A 130 4.16 13.81 5.24
C GLN A 130 3.29 13.36 4.08
N SER A 131 3.89 12.90 2.99
CA SER A 131 3.14 12.43 1.82
C SER A 131 2.43 11.12 2.09
N VAL A 132 2.91 10.33 3.04
CA VAL A 132 2.26 9.12 3.49
C VAL A 132 1.89 9.27 4.96
N THR A 133 0.79 8.65 5.34
CA THR A 133 0.23 8.81 6.68
C THR A 133 1.04 8.08 7.73
N PHE A 134 1.63 6.95 7.36
CA PHE A 134 2.35 6.10 8.30
C PHE A 134 3.84 6.10 7.98
N PRO A 135 4.70 5.93 9.00
CA PRO A 135 6.14 5.85 8.75
C PRO A 135 6.48 4.71 7.83
N ILE A 136 7.39 4.97 6.89
CA ILE A 136 7.81 3.98 5.90
C ILE A 136 9.32 3.84 5.81
N ASP A 137 10.06 4.44 6.67
CA ASP A 137 11.50 4.46 6.61
C ASP A 137 12.24 3.18 6.46
#